data_f59604af98352d7ec6d5f7db84450a39
#
_entry.id   f59604af98352d7ec6d5f7db84450a39
#
_cell.length_a   1.000
_cell.length_b   1.000
_cell.length_c   1.000
_cell.angle_alpha   90.00
_cell.angle_beta   90.00
_cell.angle_gamma   90.00
#
_symmetry.space_group_name_H-M   'P 1'
#
loop_
_entity.id
_entity.type
_entity.pdbx_description
1 polymer ?
#
loop_
_entity_poly.entity_id
_entity_poly.type
_entity_poly.pdbx_seq_one_letter_code
_entity_poly.pdbx_strand_id
1 'polypeptide(L)'
;MIIIGRKSRNTDQALIKAGIELIAQGNYDPTVRAICTLANVNQGMFVYYFGFKEEYMKVLFQKIYEDYLSKLQDYPEKDAKAAIQLQQIFYRMTKYFIENFNTANFLTEALYHSKAASYFTNYRVQHFIFVRTLIEQAQREGDICSDMNSYEIYTTLQSILIQPIITKNNILQQHKNEPLMDKLKLIDVSSESSLQKRLRVAFKGLRP
;
A
#
# COMPACT_ATOMS: atom_id res chain seq x y z
N MET A 1 -34.38 -31.96 9.45
CA MET A 1 -32.97 -32.30 9.80
C MET A 1 -32.10 -31.38 8.98
N ILE A 2 -31.64 -30.29 9.58
CA ILE A 2 -30.81 -29.28 8.91
C ILE A 2 -29.36 -29.82 8.93
N ILE A 3 -28.86 -30.21 7.78
CA ILE A 3 -27.46 -30.62 7.62
C ILE A 3 -26.63 -29.31 7.76
N ILE A 4 -26.09 -29.08 8.96
CA ILE A 4 -25.09 -28.04 9.19
C ILE A 4 -23.83 -28.48 8.43
N GLY A 5 -23.65 -27.95 7.23
CA GLY A 5 -22.49 -28.24 6.40
C GLY A 5 -21.20 -27.90 7.16
N ARG A 6 -20.31 -28.88 7.27
CA ARG A 6 -18.97 -28.76 7.85
C ARG A 6 -18.28 -27.53 7.28
N LYS A 7 -17.86 -26.56 8.13
CA LYS A 7 -17.06 -25.40 7.72
C LYS A 7 -15.94 -25.88 6.80
N SER A 8 -16.04 -25.59 5.49
CA SER A 8 -14.93 -25.81 4.57
C SER A 8 -13.88 -24.76 4.92
N ARG A 9 -12.76 -25.16 5.50
CA ARG A 9 -11.63 -24.30 5.90
C ARG A 9 -11.06 -23.44 4.76
N ASN A 10 -11.53 -23.64 3.53
CA ASN A 10 -11.00 -22.99 2.33
C ASN A 10 -11.95 -21.95 1.70
N THR A 11 -13.23 -21.86 2.15
CA THR A 11 -14.21 -20.97 1.49
C THR A 11 -13.99 -19.50 1.83
N ASP A 12 -13.70 -19.18 3.08
CA ASP A 12 -13.35 -17.84 3.53
C ASP A 12 -12.05 -17.35 2.84
N GLN A 13 -11.05 -18.22 2.77
CA GLN A 13 -9.80 -17.93 2.08
C GLN A 13 -10.00 -17.74 0.56
N ALA A 14 -10.87 -18.54 -0.07
CA ALA A 14 -11.20 -18.38 -1.48
C ALA A 14 -11.88 -17.02 -1.75
N LEU A 15 -12.79 -16.60 -0.88
CA LEU A 15 -13.44 -15.30 -0.95
C LEU A 15 -12.44 -14.15 -0.76
N ILE A 16 -11.53 -14.25 0.21
CA ILE A 16 -10.48 -13.24 0.45
C ILE A 16 -9.55 -13.17 -0.76
N LYS A 17 -9.09 -14.32 -1.28
CA LYS A 17 -8.23 -14.36 -2.47
C LYS A 17 -8.89 -13.71 -3.68
N ALA A 18 -10.18 -13.98 -3.92
CA ALA A 18 -10.94 -13.37 -5.00
C ALA A 18 -11.03 -11.84 -4.84
N GLY A 19 -11.22 -11.34 -3.62
CA GLY A 19 -11.21 -9.90 -3.35
C GLY A 19 -9.85 -9.25 -3.62
N ILE A 20 -8.76 -9.86 -3.17
CA ILE A 20 -7.40 -9.40 -3.44
C ILE A 20 -7.15 -9.33 -4.95
N GLU A 21 -7.57 -10.35 -5.70
CA GLU A 21 -7.42 -10.41 -7.15
C GLU A 21 -8.22 -9.30 -7.86
N LEU A 22 -9.46 -9.04 -7.44
CA LEU A 22 -10.27 -7.95 -7.97
C LEU A 22 -9.65 -6.58 -7.69
N ILE A 23 -9.11 -6.37 -6.48
CA ILE A 23 -8.35 -5.17 -6.12
C ILE A 23 -7.10 -5.03 -7.02
N ALA A 24 -6.34 -6.11 -7.21
CA ALA A 24 -5.16 -6.11 -8.06
C ALA A 24 -5.48 -5.78 -9.54
N GLN A 25 -6.72 -6.06 -9.97
CA GLN A 25 -7.24 -5.67 -11.29
C GLN A 25 -7.74 -4.21 -11.33
N GLY A 26 -7.69 -3.47 -10.23
CA GLY A 26 -8.12 -2.07 -10.12
C GLY A 26 -9.59 -1.88 -9.73
N ASN A 27 -10.30 -2.94 -9.33
CA ASN A 27 -11.65 -2.84 -8.80
C ASN A 27 -11.60 -2.65 -7.28
N TYR A 28 -11.56 -1.41 -6.83
CA TYR A 28 -11.38 -1.05 -5.41
C TYR A 28 -12.64 -1.17 -4.56
N ASP A 29 -13.80 -1.37 -5.17
CA ASP A 29 -15.08 -1.60 -4.49
C ASP A 29 -15.86 -2.78 -5.11
N PRO A 30 -15.31 -4.01 -5.08
CA PRO A 30 -15.93 -5.16 -5.73
C PRO A 30 -17.30 -5.49 -5.12
N THR A 31 -18.26 -5.84 -5.98
CA THR A 31 -19.58 -6.28 -5.50
C THR A 31 -19.49 -7.68 -4.91
N VAL A 32 -20.37 -8.00 -3.95
CA VAL A 32 -20.49 -9.36 -3.39
C VAL A 32 -20.67 -10.42 -4.48
N ARG A 33 -21.44 -10.08 -5.52
CA ARG A 33 -21.63 -10.98 -6.67
C ARG A 33 -20.31 -11.24 -7.41
N ALA A 34 -19.52 -10.20 -7.68
CA ALA A 34 -18.23 -10.36 -8.37
C ALA A 34 -17.26 -11.21 -7.56
N ILE A 35 -17.16 -10.95 -6.25
CA ILE A 35 -16.33 -11.74 -5.32
C ILE A 35 -16.74 -13.21 -5.33
N CYS A 36 -18.03 -13.48 -5.15
CA CYS A 36 -18.56 -14.85 -5.10
C CYS A 36 -18.39 -15.58 -6.44
N THR A 37 -18.59 -14.89 -7.56
CA THR A 37 -18.39 -15.47 -8.91
C THR A 37 -16.93 -15.86 -9.09
N LEU A 38 -15.99 -14.96 -8.77
CA LEU A 38 -14.55 -15.25 -8.94
C LEU A 38 -14.07 -16.36 -7.98
N ALA A 39 -14.60 -16.39 -6.75
CA ALA A 39 -14.30 -17.43 -5.76
C ALA A 39 -14.97 -18.77 -6.07
N ASN A 40 -15.91 -18.84 -7.03
CA ASN A 40 -16.79 -19.98 -7.28
C ASN A 40 -17.56 -20.42 -6.02
N VAL A 41 -18.13 -19.45 -5.32
CA VAL A 41 -18.86 -19.64 -4.04
C VAL A 41 -20.22 -18.97 -4.15
N ASN A 42 -21.27 -19.55 -3.55
CA ASN A 42 -22.59 -18.91 -3.51
C ASN A 42 -22.62 -17.73 -2.52
N GLN A 43 -23.52 -16.77 -2.74
CA GLN A 43 -23.63 -15.57 -1.90
C GLN A 43 -24.05 -15.88 -0.44
N GLY A 44 -24.77 -16.96 -0.20
CA GLY A 44 -25.14 -17.39 1.16
C GLY A 44 -23.90 -17.71 2.00
N MET A 45 -22.85 -18.28 1.39
CA MET A 45 -21.58 -18.52 2.09
C MET A 45 -20.83 -17.22 2.39
N PHE A 46 -20.90 -16.21 1.51
CA PHE A 46 -20.34 -14.89 1.81
C PHE A 46 -20.99 -14.30 3.07
N VAL A 47 -22.33 -14.27 3.11
CA VAL A 47 -23.09 -13.77 4.27
C VAL A 47 -22.78 -14.59 5.52
N TYR A 48 -22.62 -15.90 5.40
CA TYR A 48 -22.28 -16.77 6.53
C TYR A 48 -20.92 -16.44 7.16
N TYR A 49 -19.90 -16.13 6.34
CA TYR A 49 -18.54 -15.84 6.84
C TYR A 49 -18.35 -14.39 7.28
N PHE A 50 -18.91 -13.45 6.54
CA PHE A 50 -18.60 -12.02 6.69
C PHE A 50 -19.81 -11.17 7.09
N GLY A 51 -21.03 -11.68 7.00
CA GLY A 51 -22.26 -10.92 7.26
C GLY A 51 -22.50 -9.86 6.18
N PHE A 52 -21.82 -8.73 6.30
CA PHE A 52 -21.97 -7.59 5.39
C PHE A 52 -20.68 -7.31 4.61
N LYS A 53 -20.84 -6.61 3.47
CA LYS A 53 -19.70 -6.22 2.62
C LYS A 53 -18.67 -5.38 3.37
N GLU A 54 -19.12 -4.51 4.27
CA GLU A 54 -18.24 -3.65 5.06
C GLU A 54 -17.30 -4.46 5.95
N GLU A 55 -17.77 -5.50 6.60
CA GLU A 55 -16.92 -6.37 7.44
C GLU A 55 -15.94 -7.17 6.58
N TYR A 56 -16.38 -7.65 5.43
CA TYR A 56 -15.48 -8.29 4.46
C TYR A 56 -14.38 -7.33 3.99
N MET A 57 -14.71 -6.08 3.66
CA MET A 57 -13.73 -5.08 3.21
C MET A 57 -12.69 -4.75 4.29
N LYS A 58 -13.08 -4.78 5.57
CA LYS A 58 -12.13 -4.65 6.69
C LYS A 58 -11.12 -5.80 6.71
N VAL A 59 -11.62 -7.04 6.62
CA VAL A 59 -10.76 -8.23 6.59
C VAL A 59 -9.84 -8.20 5.37
N LEU A 60 -10.37 -7.82 4.21
CA LEU A 60 -9.61 -7.71 2.96
C LEU A 60 -8.49 -6.67 3.09
N PHE A 61 -8.81 -5.48 3.59
CA PHE A 61 -7.82 -4.43 3.86
C PHE A 61 -6.73 -4.93 4.80
N GLN A 62 -7.13 -5.54 5.92
CA GLN A 62 -6.18 -6.07 6.90
C GLN A 62 -5.21 -7.07 6.25
N LYS A 63 -5.72 -7.99 5.42
CA LYS A 63 -4.87 -8.98 4.74
C LYS A 63 -3.89 -8.35 3.74
N ILE A 64 -4.35 -7.37 2.97
CA ILE A 64 -3.49 -6.62 2.05
C ILE A 64 -2.44 -5.81 2.82
N TYR A 65 -2.83 -5.19 3.94
CA TYR A 65 -1.91 -4.42 4.77
C TYR A 65 -0.87 -5.30 5.48
N GLU A 66 -1.26 -6.47 5.97
CA GLU A 66 -0.35 -7.47 6.53
C GLU A 66 0.69 -7.93 5.49
N ASP A 67 0.26 -8.20 4.24
CA ASP A 67 1.17 -8.54 3.14
C ASP A 67 2.14 -7.39 2.84
N TYR A 68 1.62 -6.16 2.76
CA TYR A 68 2.45 -4.96 2.60
C TYR A 68 3.51 -4.83 3.69
N LEU A 69 3.11 -4.93 4.96
CA LEU A 69 4.05 -4.83 6.10
C LEU A 69 5.09 -5.95 6.08
N SER A 70 4.70 -7.18 5.76
CA SER A 70 5.65 -8.30 5.69
C SER A 70 6.78 -8.03 4.70
N LYS A 71 6.47 -7.39 3.57
CA LYS A 71 7.45 -7.02 2.54
C LYS A 71 8.34 -5.83 2.95
N LEU A 72 7.92 -5.05 3.94
CA LEU A 72 8.76 -4.00 4.51
C LEU A 72 9.68 -4.51 5.63
N GLN A 73 9.27 -5.57 6.35
CA GLN A 73 9.94 -6.05 7.57
C GLN A 73 11.20 -6.88 7.33
N ASP A 74 11.46 -7.36 6.12
CA ASP A 74 12.72 -8.02 5.78
C ASP A 74 13.91 -7.04 5.84
N TYR A 75 14.20 -6.54 7.05
CA TYR A 75 15.29 -5.59 7.27
C TYR A 75 16.64 -6.32 7.19
N PRO A 76 17.51 -5.91 6.26
CA PRO A 76 18.81 -6.58 6.14
C PRO A 76 19.76 -6.27 7.29
N GLU A 77 19.62 -5.14 7.99
CA GLU A 77 20.63 -4.73 8.98
C GLU A 77 19.96 -3.98 10.15
N LYS A 78 19.62 -4.72 11.21
CA LYS A 78 19.13 -4.12 12.46
C LYS A 78 20.14 -3.18 13.10
N ASP A 79 21.42 -3.37 12.83
CA ASP A 79 22.55 -2.61 13.39
C ASP A 79 22.98 -1.43 12.49
N ALA A 80 22.31 -1.23 11.34
CA ALA A 80 22.62 -0.09 10.48
C ALA A 80 22.15 1.23 11.11
N LYS A 81 22.83 2.34 10.78
CA LYS A 81 22.42 3.69 11.17
C LYS A 81 20.96 3.97 10.76
N ALA A 82 20.26 4.77 11.56
CA ALA A 82 18.84 5.05 11.35
C ALA A 82 18.53 5.65 9.96
N ALA A 83 19.41 6.49 9.43
CA ALA A 83 19.27 7.05 8.08
C ALA A 83 19.35 5.97 6.97
N ILE A 84 20.19 4.95 7.14
CA ILE A 84 20.31 3.82 6.20
C ILE A 84 19.04 2.96 6.27
N GLN A 85 18.56 2.64 7.48
CA GLN A 85 17.31 1.90 7.69
C GLN A 85 16.13 2.65 7.05
N LEU A 86 16.04 3.96 7.25
CA LEU A 86 15.02 4.82 6.66
C LEU A 86 15.06 4.78 5.12
N GLN A 87 16.27 4.86 4.52
CA GLN A 87 16.44 4.76 3.07
C GLN A 87 15.97 3.40 2.54
N GLN A 88 16.28 2.32 3.23
CA GLN A 88 15.86 0.96 2.85
C GLN A 88 14.33 0.79 2.94
N ILE A 89 13.69 1.35 3.98
CA ILE A 89 12.23 1.32 4.11
C ILE A 89 11.58 2.04 2.93
N PHE A 90 11.99 3.27 2.64
CA PHE A 90 11.42 4.05 1.55
C PHE A 90 11.70 3.41 0.18
N TYR A 91 12.86 2.77 -0.01
CA TYR A 91 13.13 1.97 -1.19
C TYR A 91 12.10 0.86 -1.37
N ARG A 92 11.86 0.05 -0.33
CA ARG A 92 10.91 -1.07 -0.36
C ARG A 92 9.47 -0.62 -0.52
N MET A 93 9.07 0.43 0.20
CA MET A 93 7.76 1.06 0.01
C MET A 93 7.55 1.44 -1.46
N THR A 94 8.52 2.12 -2.04
CA THR A 94 8.45 2.56 -3.44
C THR A 94 8.40 1.38 -4.40
N LYS A 95 9.21 0.34 -4.16
CA LYS A 95 9.15 -0.91 -4.95
C LYS A 95 7.80 -1.58 -4.86
N TYR A 96 7.21 -1.65 -3.68
CA TYR A 96 5.87 -2.21 -3.53
C TYR A 96 4.84 -1.47 -4.37
N PHE A 97 4.89 -0.13 -4.40
CA PHE A 97 4.02 0.68 -5.26
C PHE A 97 4.28 0.45 -6.76
N ILE A 98 5.52 0.24 -7.15
CA ILE A 98 5.86 -0.08 -8.55
C ILE A 98 5.30 -1.44 -8.97
N GLU A 99 5.49 -2.45 -8.13
CA GLU A 99 5.20 -3.86 -8.45
C GLU A 99 3.72 -4.22 -8.23
N ASN A 100 3.05 -3.54 -7.29
CA ASN A 100 1.68 -3.84 -6.83
C ASN A 100 0.79 -2.60 -6.84
N PHE A 101 0.85 -1.79 -7.90
CA PHE A 101 0.25 -0.46 -7.92
C PHE A 101 -1.21 -0.43 -7.45
N ASN A 102 -2.09 -1.26 -8.03
CA ASN A 102 -3.51 -1.23 -7.70
C ASN A 102 -3.76 -1.61 -6.22
N THR A 103 -3.04 -2.60 -5.70
CA THR A 103 -3.15 -3.02 -4.30
C THR A 103 -2.63 -1.93 -3.35
N ALA A 104 -1.50 -1.30 -3.69
CA ALA A 104 -0.94 -0.20 -2.92
C ALA A 104 -1.83 1.05 -2.97
N ASN A 105 -2.39 1.37 -4.15
CA ASN A 105 -3.31 2.48 -4.31
C ASN A 105 -4.62 2.24 -3.55
N PHE A 106 -5.13 1.01 -3.52
CA PHE A 106 -6.28 0.64 -2.69
C PHE A 106 -6.03 0.95 -1.20
N LEU A 107 -4.85 0.60 -0.67
CA LEU A 107 -4.50 0.95 0.71
C LEU A 107 -4.52 2.46 0.93
N THR A 108 -4.04 3.24 -0.02
CA THR A 108 -4.04 4.71 0.04
C THR A 108 -5.46 5.27 -0.04
N GLU A 109 -6.25 4.84 -1.03
CA GLU A 109 -7.65 5.28 -1.22
C GLU A 109 -8.53 4.92 -0.02
N ALA A 110 -8.41 3.71 0.51
CA ALA A 110 -9.16 3.26 1.68
C ALA A 110 -8.93 4.15 2.91
N LEU A 111 -7.71 4.70 3.05
CA LEU A 111 -7.35 5.57 4.16
C LEU A 111 -7.93 6.99 4.04
N TYR A 112 -8.18 7.48 2.80
CA TYR A 112 -8.60 8.86 2.58
C TYR A 112 -10.09 9.01 2.26
N HIS A 113 -10.68 8.04 1.57
CA HIS A 113 -11.99 8.22 0.92
C HIS A 113 -13.08 7.24 1.38
N SER A 114 -12.76 6.21 2.15
CA SER A 114 -13.77 5.24 2.57
C SER A 114 -14.45 5.63 3.88
N LYS A 115 -15.75 5.26 4.01
CA LYS A 115 -16.45 5.26 5.31
C LYS A 115 -15.73 4.41 6.36
N ALA A 116 -14.87 3.52 5.91
CA ALA A 116 -14.03 2.67 6.73
C ALA A 116 -12.72 3.34 7.17
N ALA A 117 -12.43 4.58 6.76
CA ALA A 117 -11.18 5.27 7.12
C ALA A 117 -10.89 5.28 8.63
N SER A 118 -11.94 5.39 9.46
CA SER A 118 -11.79 5.32 10.92
C SER A 118 -11.25 3.97 11.42
N TYR A 119 -11.59 2.86 10.75
CA TYR A 119 -11.08 1.52 11.12
C TYR A 119 -9.60 1.35 10.76
N PHE A 120 -9.13 2.09 9.75
CA PHE A 120 -7.75 1.98 9.24
C PHE A 120 -6.80 3.02 9.82
N THR A 121 -7.33 3.99 10.56
CA THR A 121 -6.52 5.05 11.19
C THR A 121 -5.42 4.48 12.07
N ASN A 122 -5.69 3.42 12.83
CA ASN A 122 -4.69 2.79 13.70
C ASN A 122 -3.49 2.24 12.91
N TYR A 123 -3.72 1.59 11.76
CA TYR A 123 -2.63 1.07 10.92
C TYR A 123 -1.75 2.17 10.36
N ARG A 124 -2.36 3.26 9.91
CA ARG A 124 -1.66 4.44 9.40
C ARG A 124 -0.82 5.11 10.47
N VAL A 125 -1.39 5.28 11.66
CA VAL A 125 -0.70 5.90 12.81
C VAL A 125 0.48 5.04 13.25
N GLN A 126 0.32 3.72 13.36
CA GLN A 126 1.41 2.82 13.76
C GLN A 126 2.57 2.83 12.75
N HIS A 127 2.28 2.81 11.43
CA HIS A 127 3.31 2.91 10.42
C HIS A 127 4.06 4.25 10.49
N PHE A 128 3.34 5.36 10.63
CA PHE A 128 3.94 6.68 10.80
C PHE A 128 4.80 6.76 12.06
N ILE A 129 4.30 6.26 13.21
CA ILE A 129 5.07 6.25 14.47
C ILE A 129 6.40 5.51 14.30
N PHE A 130 6.39 4.36 13.61
CA PHE A 130 7.60 3.58 13.36
C PHE A 130 8.62 4.37 12.51
N VAL A 131 8.18 4.91 11.37
CA VAL A 131 9.04 5.71 10.48
C VAL A 131 9.53 6.98 11.18
N ARG A 132 8.66 7.64 11.96
CA ARG A 132 8.99 8.81 12.78
C ARG A 132 10.14 8.53 13.74
N THR A 133 10.11 7.38 14.43
CA THR A 133 11.17 7.00 15.36
C THR A 133 12.53 6.94 14.68
N LEU A 134 12.59 6.38 13.46
CA LEU A 134 13.82 6.33 12.68
C LEU A 134 14.28 7.71 12.18
N ILE A 135 13.35 8.58 11.79
CA ILE A 135 13.67 9.95 11.39
C ILE A 135 14.29 10.70 12.56
N GLU A 136 13.63 10.68 13.73
CA GLU A 136 14.10 11.37 14.94
C GLU A 136 15.44 10.81 15.43
N GLN A 137 15.68 9.50 15.24
CA GLN A 137 16.98 8.91 15.55
C GLN A 137 18.05 9.37 14.56
N ALA A 138 17.79 9.38 13.25
CA ALA A 138 18.72 9.87 12.26
C ALA A 138 19.08 11.35 12.42
N GLN A 139 18.11 12.16 12.90
CA GLN A 139 18.35 13.56 13.29
C GLN A 139 19.29 13.65 14.50
N ARG A 140 19.07 12.83 15.53
CA ARG A 140 19.97 12.79 16.72
C ARG A 140 21.38 12.30 16.36
N GLU A 141 21.49 11.40 15.39
CA GLU A 141 22.78 10.89 14.84
C GLU A 141 23.49 11.94 13.96
N GLY A 142 22.82 13.04 13.59
CA GLY A 142 23.35 14.07 12.71
C GLY A 142 23.42 13.68 11.23
N ASP A 143 22.73 12.63 10.81
CA ASP A 143 22.70 12.16 9.43
C ASP A 143 21.57 12.82 8.61
N ILE A 144 20.57 13.41 9.28
CA ILE A 144 19.44 14.15 8.69
C ILE A 144 19.30 15.50 9.38
N CYS A 145 18.92 16.53 8.59
CA CYS A 145 18.71 17.89 9.07
C CYS A 145 17.70 17.95 10.23
N SER A 146 17.93 18.85 11.18
CA SER A 146 17.10 19.04 12.39
C SER A 146 16.16 20.23 12.31
N ASP A 147 16.19 21.01 11.23
CA ASP A 147 15.34 22.19 10.98
C ASP A 147 13.94 21.83 10.44
N MET A 148 13.74 20.57 10.00
CA MET A 148 12.44 20.02 9.63
C MET A 148 11.93 19.07 10.71
N ASN A 149 10.62 19.10 11.01
CA ASN A 149 10.05 18.09 11.89
C ASN A 149 9.87 16.73 11.16
N SER A 150 9.67 15.66 11.94
CA SER A 150 9.59 14.30 11.41
C SER A 150 8.43 14.07 10.43
N TYR A 151 7.33 14.82 10.55
CA TYR A 151 6.21 14.75 9.63
C TYR A 151 6.53 15.41 8.28
N GLU A 152 7.20 16.57 8.30
CA GLU A 152 7.67 17.23 7.08
C GLU A 152 8.66 16.37 6.31
N ILE A 153 9.61 15.73 7.00
CA ILE A 153 10.57 14.80 6.40
C ILE A 153 9.82 13.60 5.79
N TYR A 154 8.90 12.99 6.54
CA TYR A 154 8.11 11.86 6.06
C TYR A 154 7.33 12.19 4.77
N THR A 155 6.61 13.30 4.77
CA THR A 155 5.81 13.73 3.61
C THR A 155 6.67 14.16 2.43
N THR A 156 7.82 14.76 2.66
CA THR A 156 8.80 15.09 1.63
C THR A 156 9.33 13.82 0.94
N LEU A 157 9.72 12.81 1.72
CA LEU A 157 10.18 11.52 1.19
C LEU A 157 9.07 10.83 0.38
N GLN A 158 7.82 10.82 0.87
CA GLN A 158 6.69 10.28 0.11
C GLN A 158 6.46 11.04 -1.20
N SER A 159 6.53 12.36 -1.17
CA SER A 159 6.31 13.20 -2.35
C SER A 159 7.35 12.97 -3.45
N ILE A 160 8.60 12.76 -3.08
CA ILE A 160 9.68 12.51 -4.05
C ILE A 160 9.66 11.06 -4.55
N LEU A 161 9.37 10.10 -3.69
CA LEU A 161 9.57 8.69 -4.00
C LEU A 161 8.31 7.99 -4.52
N ILE A 162 7.17 8.22 -3.88
CA ILE A 162 5.92 7.47 -4.12
C ILE A 162 4.96 8.27 -5.02
N GLN A 163 4.78 9.56 -4.75
CA GLN A 163 3.81 10.38 -5.46
C GLN A 163 3.95 10.37 -6.99
N PRO A 164 5.16 10.39 -7.60
CA PRO A 164 5.30 10.32 -9.06
C PRO A 164 4.70 9.05 -9.67
N ILE A 165 4.75 7.93 -8.94
CA ILE A 165 4.18 6.64 -9.36
C ILE A 165 2.66 6.71 -9.31
N ILE A 166 2.10 7.20 -8.19
CA ILE A 166 0.66 7.33 -8.00
C ILE A 166 0.08 8.26 -9.07
N THR A 167 0.65 9.46 -9.22
CA THR A 167 0.17 10.46 -10.17
C THR A 167 0.19 9.93 -11.61
N LYS A 168 1.32 9.38 -12.05
CA LYS A 168 1.43 8.84 -13.42
C LYS A 168 0.39 7.75 -13.69
N ASN A 169 0.28 6.78 -12.80
CA ASN A 169 -0.63 5.64 -13.02
C ASN A 169 -2.10 6.06 -12.96
N ASN A 170 -2.47 6.96 -12.03
CA ASN A 170 -3.84 7.45 -11.94
C ASN A 170 -4.24 8.25 -13.20
N ILE A 171 -3.36 9.11 -13.71
CA ILE A 171 -3.61 9.84 -14.98
C ILE A 171 -3.79 8.84 -16.13
N LEU A 172 -2.90 7.85 -16.24
CA LEU A 172 -3.00 6.83 -17.30
C LEU A 172 -4.27 5.99 -17.21
N GLN A 173 -4.76 5.72 -16.00
CA GLN A 173 -6.01 4.98 -15.81
C GLN A 173 -7.25 5.81 -16.14
N GLN A 174 -7.26 7.10 -15.80
CA GLN A 174 -8.38 8.00 -16.03
C GLN A 174 -8.53 8.44 -17.50
N HIS A 175 -7.42 8.58 -18.22
CA HIS A 175 -7.36 9.18 -19.56
C HIS A 175 -6.84 8.21 -20.65
N LYS A 176 -7.18 6.93 -20.56
CA LYS A 176 -6.63 5.85 -21.41
C LYS A 176 -6.65 6.11 -22.91
N ASN A 177 -7.61 6.87 -23.40
CA ASN A 177 -7.87 7.09 -24.83
C ASN A 177 -7.32 8.44 -25.37
N GLU A 178 -6.62 9.21 -24.57
CA GLU A 178 -6.08 10.52 -24.99
C GLU A 178 -4.68 10.35 -25.61
N PRO A 179 -4.41 10.97 -26.80
CA PRO A 179 -3.12 10.85 -27.49
C PRO A 179 -1.91 11.30 -26.65
N LEU A 180 -2.13 12.25 -25.71
CA LEU A 180 -1.09 12.72 -24.81
C LEU A 180 -0.57 11.61 -23.88
N MET A 181 -1.38 10.60 -23.62
CA MET A 181 -1.02 9.48 -22.75
C MET A 181 0.14 8.65 -23.28
N ASP A 182 0.32 8.57 -24.60
CA ASP A 182 1.47 7.88 -25.17
C ASP A 182 2.81 8.53 -24.78
N LYS A 183 2.84 9.86 -24.72
CA LYS A 183 4.01 10.58 -24.21
C LYS A 183 4.24 10.32 -22.71
N LEU A 184 3.17 10.28 -21.91
CA LEU A 184 3.28 10.03 -20.47
C LEU A 184 3.78 8.61 -20.19
N LYS A 185 3.39 7.62 -21.01
CA LYS A 185 3.89 6.23 -20.88
C LYS A 185 5.42 6.16 -21.00
N LEU A 186 6.03 7.01 -21.84
CA LEU A 186 7.47 7.06 -22.05
C LEU A 186 8.25 7.66 -20.88
N ILE A 187 7.59 8.40 -19.99
CA ILE A 187 8.23 8.97 -18.80
C ILE A 187 8.52 7.86 -17.81
N ASP A 188 9.79 7.56 -17.59
CA ASP A 188 10.21 6.53 -16.66
C ASP A 188 10.19 7.03 -15.21
N VAL A 189 9.30 6.48 -14.39
CA VAL A 189 9.24 6.68 -12.93
C VAL A 189 9.33 5.38 -12.16
N SER A 190 9.44 4.24 -12.84
CA SER A 190 9.28 2.92 -12.25
C SER A 190 10.51 2.02 -12.39
N SER A 191 11.48 2.38 -13.25
CA SER A 191 12.72 1.60 -13.34
C SER A 191 13.58 1.73 -12.08
N GLU A 192 14.41 0.73 -11.84
CA GLU A 192 15.39 0.74 -10.75
C GLU A 192 16.31 1.98 -10.83
N SER A 193 16.74 2.35 -12.04
CA SER A 193 17.55 3.57 -12.26
C SER A 193 16.83 4.83 -11.82
N SER A 194 15.55 4.97 -12.17
CA SER A 194 14.74 6.13 -11.76
C SER A 194 14.53 6.16 -10.24
N LEU A 195 14.26 5.02 -9.62
CA LEU A 195 14.11 4.89 -8.17
C LEU A 195 15.40 5.30 -7.45
N GLN A 196 16.55 4.78 -7.86
CA GLN A 196 17.85 5.09 -7.25
C GLN A 196 18.21 6.59 -7.38
N LYS A 197 17.89 7.22 -8.53
CA LYS A 197 18.08 8.67 -8.69
C LYS A 197 17.24 9.47 -7.71
N ARG A 198 15.96 9.12 -7.54
CA ARG A 198 15.04 9.80 -6.62
C ARG A 198 15.45 9.60 -5.16
N LEU A 199 15.85 8.39 -4.77
CA LEU A 199 16.39 8.12 -3.43
C LEU A 199 17.62 9.00 -3.14
N ARG A 200 18.57 9.03 -4.07
CA ARG A 200 19.75 9.88 -3.92
C ARG A 200 19.40 11.37 -3.75
N VAL A 201 18.45 11.88 -4.57
CA VAL A 201 18.02 13.29 -4.47
C VAL A 201 17.33 13.54 -3.13
N ALA A 202 16.39 12.67 -2.73
CA ALA A 202 15.65 12.80 -1.49
C ALA A 202 16.56 12.83 -0.26
N PHE A 203 17.45 11.85 -0.13
CA PHE A 203 18.33 11.74 1.03
C PHE A 203 19.53 12.72 1.00
N LYS A 204 19.97 13.15 -0.20
CA LYS A 204 20.96 14.21 -0.29
C LYS A 204 20.39 15.57 0.17
N GLY A 205 19.12 15.85 -0.15
CA GLY A 205 18.45 17.07 0.25
C GLY A 205 18.11 17.14 1.75
N LEU A 206 18.15 16.00 2.47
CA LEU A 206 17.91 15.93 3.91
C LEU A 206 19.20 15.96 4.76
N ARG A 207 20.37 16.09 4.15
CA ARG A 207 21.63 16.19 4.91
C ARG A 207 21.68 17.55 5.64
N PRO A 208 22.35 17.59 6.82
CA PRO A 208 22.59 18.84 7.54
C PRO A 208 23.33 19.87 6.71
#